data_cd6684e3417a0738a0b79ea22825f58e
#
_entry.id   cd6684e3417a0738a0b79ea22825f58e
#
_cell.length_a   1.000
_cell.length_b   1.000
_cell.length_c   1.000
_cell.angle_alpha   90.00
_cell.angle_beta   90.00
_cell.angle_gamma   90.00
#
_symmetry.space_group_name_H-M   'P 1'
#
loop_
_entity.id
_entity.type
_entity.pdbx_description
1 polymer ?
#
loop_
_entity_poly.entity_id
_entity_poly.type
_entity_poly.pdbx_seq_one_letter_code
_entity_poly.pdbx_strand_id
1 'polypeptide(L)'
;SGYISVDVGYGDVALAISQGAVSNGKNLFLKLTGTLAANRTVTVPDTFERVYIVQDGTSRSNSNYTLTFKTVSGTGVTLPPASVSLVYSDGTNVNKGLIKKGYYTVPGAYTAVDGDQLLVNTSATGINAAVTITLPASPSVGDEVTIIDSGNFAASNNITVGRNGSNINGAASDLTINTNSAAFTVVFANTARGWVYKTTKIS
;
A
#
# COMPACT_ATOMS: atom_id res chain seq x y z
N SER A 1 10.36 -11.20 24.50
CA SER A 1 9.01 -11.03 23.94
C SER A 1 9.12 -10.88 22.43
N GLY A 2 8.24 -11.56 21.68
CA GLY A 2 8.25 -11.56 20.21
C GLY A 2 7.25 -10.59 19.56
N TYR A 3 6.39 -9.93 20.35
CA TYR A 3 5.28 -9.11 19.88
C TYR A 3 5.17 -7.79 20.63
N ILE A 4 4.87 -6.70 19.91
CA ILE A 4 4.50 -5.41 20.49
C ILE A 4 3.51 -4.68 19.57
N SER A 5 2.61 -3.89 20.18
CA SER A 5 1.77 -2.90 19.49
C SER A 5 2.36 -1.51 19.69
N VAL A 6 2.43 -0.73 18.62
CA VAL A 6 3.01 0.63 18.61
C VAL A 6 2.01 1.58 17.98
N ASP A 7 1.58 2.60 18.72
CA ASP A 7 0.70 3.65 18.21
C ASP A 7 1.53 4.70 17.46
N VAL A 8 1.17 4.93 16.21
CA VAL A 8 1.80 5.90 15.29
C VAL A 8 0.85 7.03 14.90
N GLY A 9 -0.36 7.07 15.49
CA GLY A 9 -1.37 8.09 15.19
C GLY A 9 -0.95 9.50 15.56
N TYR A 10 -0.18 9.64 16.63
CA TYR A 10 0.20 10.95 17.18
C TYR A 10 1.52 11.51 16.62
N GLY A 11 2.38 10.70 16.02
CA GLY A 11 3.66 11.15 15.51
C GLY A 11 4.53 10.01 14.96
N ASP A 12 5.70 10.38 14.47
CA ASP A 12 6.75 9.44 14.11
C ASP A 12 7.28 8.72 15.35
N VAL A 13 7.65 7.46 15.19
CA VAL A 13 8.11 6.62 16.31
C VAL A 13 9.51 6.08 16.04
N ALA A 14 10.43 6.33 16.96
CA ALA A 14 11.74 5.69 16.98
C ALA A 14 11.71 4.46 17.91
N LEU A 15 11.99 3.28 17.34
CA LEU A 15 12.12 2.06 18.11
C LEU A 15 13.53 1.97 18.69
N ALA A 16 13.65 1.63 19.97
CA ALA A 16 14.93 1.45 20.64
C ALA A 16 15.36 -0.03 20.61
N ILE A 17 16.66 -0.27 20.48
CA ILE A 17 17.30 -1.56 20.69
C ILE A 17 18.42 -1.37 21.71
N SER A 18 18.15 -1.70 22.97
CA SER A 18 19.11 -1.54 24.07
C SER A 18 19.68 -2.89 24.50
N GLN A 19 21.00 -2.98 24.64
CA GLN A 19 21.66 -4.19 25.16
C GLN A 19 21.24 -4.44 26.61
N GLY A 20 20.92 -5.70 26.93
CA GLY A 20 20.59 -6.09 28.31
C GLY A 20 19.20 -5.66 28.82
N ALA A 21 18.45 -4.83 28.10
CA ALA A 21 17.13 -4.34 28.51
C ALA A 21 16.02 -4.80 27.56
N VAL A 22 14.79 -4.83 28.07
CA VAL A 22 13.60 -4.96 27.23
C VAL A 22 13.43 -3.66 26.44
N SER A 23 13.35 -3.76 25.12
CA SER A 23 13.15 -2.60 24.25
C SER A 23 12.23 -2.95 23.09
N ASN A 24 11.47 -1.95 22.60
CA ASN A 24 10.43 -2.14 21.60
C ASN A 24 10.97 -2.64 20.25
N GLY A 25 12.17 -2.18 19.81
CA GLY A 25 12.81 -2.61 18.57
C GLY A 25 13.36 -4.05 18.59
N LYS A 26 13.33 -4.75 19.73
CA LYS A 26 13.73 -6.16 19.83
C LYS A 26 12.64 -7.15 19.47
N ASN A 27 11.41 -6.71 19.34
CA ASN A 27 10.30 -7.60 19.00
C ASN A 27 10.37 -8.00 17.53
N LEU A 28 10.10 -9.27 17.26
CA LEU A 28 10.03 -9.79 15.90
C LEU A 28 8.77 -9.32 15.19
N PHE A 29 7.65 -9.27 15.92
CA PHE A 29 6.35 -8.87 15.40
C PHE A 29 5.98 -7.48 15.95
N LEU A 30 5.75 -6.54 15.04
CA LEU A 30 5.35 -5.17 15.32
C LEU A 30 3.96 -4.93 14.72
N LYS A 31 2.97 -4.62 15.55
CA LYS A 31 1.66 -4.15 15.09
C LYS A 31 1.62 -2.62 15.22
N LEU A 32 1.57 -1.93 14.11
CA LEU A 32 1.41 -0.47 14.07
C LEU A 32 -0.07 -0.14 14.09
N THR A 33 -0.47 0.79 14.96
CA THR A 33 -1.87 1.14 15.21
C THR A 33 -2.06 2.66 15.25
N GLY A 34 -3.30 3.11 15.34
CA GLY A 34 -3.67 4.53 15.36
C GLY A 34 -4.24 5.03 14.05
N THR A 35 -4.67 6.29 14.04
CA THR A 35 -5.19 6.96 12.84
C THR A 35 -4.17 7.95 12.33
N LEU A 36 -3.68 7.74 11.11
CA LEU A 36 -2.71 8.64 10.49
C LEU A 36 -3.42 9.93 10.06
N ALA A 37 -2.97 11.05 10.62
CA ALA A 37 -3.38 12.41 10.22
C ALA A 37 -2.32 13.12 9.35
N ALA A 38 -1.21 12.43 9.04
CA ALA A 38 -0.13 12.82 8.15
C ALA A 38 0.66 11.59 7.73
N ASN A 39 1.64 11.75 6.83
CA ASN A 39 2.66 10.72 6.60
C ASN A 39 3.40 10.42 7.91
N ARG A 40 3.65 9.15 8.19
CA ARG A 40 4.33 8.69 9.40
C ARG A 40 5.52 7.81 9.09
N THR A 41 6.50 7.88 9.97
CA THR A 41 7.73 7.07 9.88
C THR A 41 7.94 6.33 11.21
N VAL A 42 8.26 5.05 11.09
CA VAL A 42 8.79 4.25 12.20
C VAL A 42 10.24 3.94 11.90
N THR A 43 11.15 4.31 12.81
CA THR A 43 12.57 4.07 12.63
C THR A 43 13.10 3.00 13.57
N VAL A 44 14.04 2.20 13.06
CA VAL A 44 14.92 1.31 13.84
C VAL A 44 16.33 1.89 13.85
N PRO A 45 17.13 1.65 14.89
CA PRO A 45 18.51 2.14 14.92
C PRO A 45 19.33 1.62 13.74
N ASP A 46 20.25 2.46 13.25
CA ASP A 46 21.29 2.05 12.31
C ASP A 46 22.21 1.01 12.95
N THR A 47 22.98 0.28 12.14
CA THR A 47 23.95 -0.75 12.56
C THR A 47 23.36 -2.05 13.10
N PHE A 48 22.03 -2.19 13.19
CA PHE A 48 21.39 -3.43 13.61
C PHE A 48 20.80 -4.19 12.41
N GLU A 49 21.36 -5.35 12.12
CA GLU A 49 20.82 -6.30 11.14
C GLU A 49 19.72 -7.14 11.79
N ARG A 50 18.50 -7.08 11.25
CA ARG A 50 17.36 -7.76 11.84
C ARG A 50 16.20 -7.94 10.88
N VAL A 51 15.50 -9.06 11.04
CA VAL A 51 14.22 -9.33 10.39
C VAL A 51 13.07 -8.85 11.29
N TYR A 52 12.05 -8.26 10.67
CA TYR A 52 10.81 -7.84 11.31
C TYR A 52 9.60 -8.34 10.52
N ILE A 53 8.56 -8.71 11.24
CA ILE A 53 7.20 -8.88 10.71
C ILE A 53 6.41 -7.66 11.16
N VAL A 54 6.03 -6.80 10.23
CA VAL A 54 5.35 -5.54 10.54
C VAL A 54 3.93 -5.57 9.99
N GLN A 55 2.96 -5.45 10.88
CA GLN A 55 1.55 -5.31 10.51
C GLN A 55 1.18 -3.82 10.50
N ASP A 56 0.71 -3.32 9.36
CA ASP A 56 0.02 -2.04 9.29
C ASP A 56 -1.46 -2.25 9.65
N GLY A 57 -1.78 -1.99 10.91
CA GLY A 57 -3.14 -1.98 11.45
C GLY A 57 -3.67 -0.56 11.66
N THR A 58 -3.08 0.44 10.99
CA THR A 58 -3.53 1.82 11.08
C THR A 58 -4.75 2.08 10.21
N SER A 59 -5.55 3.07 10.59
CA SER A 59 -6.48 3.76 9.69
C SER A 59 -5.85 5.05 9.17
N ARG A 60 -6.43 5.63 8.13
CA ARG A 60 -5.93 6.88 7.53
C ARG A 60 -7.08 7.87 7.39
N SER A 61 -6.90 9.10 7.91
CA SER A 61 -7.87 10.18 7.69
C SER A 61 -7.85 10.72 6.26
N ASN A 62 -6.75 10.45 5.52
CA ASN A 62 -6.60 10.72 4.09
C ASN A 62 -5.88 9.52 3.46
N SER A 63 -6.43 9.01 2.35
CA SER A 63 -5.93 7.82 1.66
C SER A 63 -4.47 7.95 1.15
N ASN A 64 -4.00 9.17 0.94
CA ASN A 64 -2.64 9.44 0.47
C ASN A 64 -1.58 9.43 1.58
N TYR A 65 -1.97 9.34 2.86
CA TYR A 65 -0.99 9.27 3.93
C TYR A 65 -0.26 7.93 3.91
N THR A 66 1.06 7.99 4.04
CA THR A 66 1.96 6.86 3.99
C THR A 66 2.49 6.50 5.38
N LEU A 67 2.81 5.23 5.56
CA LEU A 67 3.52 4.71 6.73
C LEU A 67 4.81 4.05 6.25
N THR A 68 5.95 4.61 6.63
CA THR A 68 7.26 4.12 6.20
C THR A 68 8.01 3.50 7.39
N PHE A 69 8.57 2.31 7.19
CA PHE A 69 9.44 1.64 8.14
C PHE A 69 10.87 1.67 7.60
N LYS A 70 11.80 2.30 8.33
CA LYS A 70 13.17 2.56 7.85
C LYS A 70 14.19 2.53 8.99
N THR A 71 15.47 2.55 8.67
CA THR A 71 16.54 2.90 9.62
C THR A 71 16.56 4.41 9.86
N VAL A 72 17.25 4.87 10.89
CA VAL A 72 17.31 6.32 11.22
C VAL A 72 17.84 7.12 10.03
N SER A 73 19.00 6.73 9.48
CA SER A 73 19.71 7.48 8.42
C SER A 73 19.43 6.96 7.01
N GLY A 74 19.06 5.68 6.86
CA GLY A 74 18.92 5.03 5.56
C GLY A 74 17.55 5.15 4.91
N THR A 75 17.36 4.36 3.89
CA THR A 75 16.06 4.20 3.19
C THR A 75 15.20 3.12 3.85
N GLY A 76 13.95 3.02 3.45
CA GLY A 76 13.03 2.06 4.03
C GLY A 76 11.92 1.63 3.11
N VAL A 77 10.97 0.91 3.68
CA VAL A 77 9.82 0.33 2.99
C VAL A 77 8.56 1.10 3.38
N THR A 78 7.83 1.62 2.40
CA THR A 78 6.46 2.09 2.61
C THR A 78 5.55 0.89 2.78
N LEU A 79 4.91 0.80 3.94
CA LEU A 79 4.01 -0.29 4.28
C LEU A 79 2.66 -0.04 3.60
N PRO A 80 2.14 -1.01 2.84
CA PRO A 80 0.81 -0.90 2.28
C PRO A 80 -0.27 -0.92 3.37
N PRO A 81 -1.38 -0.20 3.21
CA PRO A 81 -2.52 -0.27 4.13
C PRO A 81 -2.99 -1.71 4.36
N ALA A 82 -3.38 -2.04 5.60
CA ALA A 82 -3.91 -3.34 5.99
C ALA A 82 -2.98 -4.53 5.66
N SER A 83 -1.67 -4.31 5.55
CA SER A 83 -0.69 -5.34 5.17
C SER A 83 0.01 -5.98 6.36
N VAL A 84 0.56 -7.17 6.12
CA VAL A 84 1.60 -7.78 6.95
C VAL A 84 2.84 -7.92 6.08
N SER A 85 3.92 -7.27 6.47
CA SER A 85 5.16 -7.19 5.70
C SER A 85 6.29 -7.91 6.44
N LEU A 86 7.00 -8.78 5.75
CA LEU A 86 8.30 -9.26 6.19
C LEU A 86 9.34 -8.31 5.62
N VAL A 87 10.09 -7.64 6.48
CA VAL A 87 11.14 -6.71 6.11
C VAL A 87 12.41 -7.03 6.89
N TYR A 88 13.56 -6.59 6.40
CA TYR A 88 14.81 -6.75 7.12
C TYR A 88 15.66 -5.48 7.06
N SER A 89 16.28 -5.14 8.19
CA SER A 89 17.35 -4.14 8.25
C SER A 89 18.69 -4.81 7.97
N ASP A 90 19.46 -4.24 7.06
CA ASP A 90 20.85 -4.63 6.77
C ASP A 90 21.87 -3.79 7.56
N GLY A 91 21.40 -3.06 8.56
CA GLY A 91 22.21 -2.13 9.36
C GLY A 91 22.33 -0.73 8.76
N THR A 92 21.94 -0.55 7.50
CA THR A 92 21.95 0.74 6.79
C THR A 92 20.55 1.11 6.32
N ASN A 93 19.87 0.17 5.68
CA ASN A 93 18.54 0.35 5.12
C ASN A 93 17.56 -0.70 5.64
N VAL A 94 16.27 -0.43 5.54
CA VAL A 94 15.25 -1.47 5.64
C VAL A 94 14.82 -1.88 4.24
N ASN A 95 14.93 -3.17 3.97
CA ASN A 95 14.67 -3.79 2.68
C ASN A 95 13.37 -4.61 2.72
N LYS A 96 12.71 -4.67 1.57
CA LYS A 96 11.48 -5.43 1.37
C LYS A 96 11.80 -6.93 1.30
N GLY A 97 11.15 -7.70 2.16
CA GLY A 97 11.05 -9.15 2.03
C GLY A 97 9.70 -9.53 1.40
N LEU A 98 8.93 -10.39 2.07
CA LEU A 98 7.58 -10.76 1.63
C LEU A 98 6.54 -9.79 2.21
N ILE A 99 5.65 -9.25 1.36
CA ILE A 99 4.50 -8.44 1.76
C ILE A 99 3.23 -9.19 1.38
N LYS A 100 2.39 -9.49 2.37
CA LYS A 100 1.02 -9.94 2.15
C LYS A 100 0.10 -8.74 2.37
N LYS A 101 -0.53 -8.25 1.31
CA LYS A 101 -1.53 -7.19 1.39
C LYS A 101 -2.92 -7.76 1.69
N GLY A 102 -3.65 -7.06 2.52
CA GLY A 102 -5.09 -7.24 2.66
C GLY A 102 -5.86 -6.41 1.64
N TYR A 103 -7.19 -6.57 1.63
CA TYR A 103 -8.06 -5.68 0.89
C TYR A 103 -8.20 -4.34 1.62
N TYR A 104 -8.11 -3.25 0.88
CA TYR A 104 -8.24 -1.90 1.39
C TYR A 104 -9.44 -1.20 0.76
N THR A 105 -10.41 -0.79 1.58
CA THR A 105 -11.54 0.03 1.11
C THR A 105 -11.08 1.48 1.00
N VAL A 106 -11.06 1.99 -0.22
CA VAL A 106 -10.61 3.36 -0.48
C VAL A 106 -11.71 4.37 -0.11
N PRO A 107 -11.39 5.43 0.64
CA PRO A 107 -12.37 6.44 1.04
C PRO A 107 -12.62 7.53 -0.03
N GLY A 108 -11.87 7.50 -1.13
CA GLY A 108 -11.91 8.51 -2.19
C GLY A 108 -10.82 8.28 -3.23
N ALA A 109 -10.40 9.33 -3.94
CA ALA A 109 -9.29 9.25 -4.87
C ALA A 109 -8.02 8.70 -4.17
N TYR A 110 -7.32 7.79 -4.84
CA TYR A 110 -6.22 7.07 -4.24
C TYR A 110 -5.09 6.83 -5.26
N THR A 111 -3.85 7.04 -4.83
CA THR A 111 -2.68 6.63 -5.60
C THR A 111 -2.21 5.26 -5.12
N ALA A 112 -2.37 4.29 -5.99
CA ALA A 112 -2.04 2.90 -5.71
C ALA A 112 -0.51 2.68 -5.64
N VAL A 113 -0.13 1.68 -4.86
CA VAL A 113 1.23 1.16 -4.81
C VAL A 113 1.23 -0.34 -5.15
N ASP A 114 2.40 -0.88 -5.48
CA ASP A 114 2.54 -2.29 -5.84
C ASP A 114 1.86 -3.23 -4.84
N GLY A 115 1.12 -4.19 -5.37
CA GLY A 115 0.40 -5.26 -4.67
C GLY A 115 -0.91 -4.81 -3.99
N ASP A 116 -1.40 -3.57 -4.20
CA ASP A 116 -2.67 -3.11 -3.65
C ASP A 116 -3.86 -3.95 -4.14
N GLN A 117 -4.77 -4.26 -3.21
CA GLN A 117 -6.06 -4.89 -3.46
C GLN A 117 -7.16 -3.94 -2.99
N LEU A 118 -7.71 -3.16 -3.92
CA LEU A 118 -8.57 -2.03 -3.62
C LEU A 118 -10.05 -2.39 -3.77
N LEU A 119 -10.81 -2.16 -2.70
CA LEU A 119 -12.28 -2.19 -2.70
C LEU A 119 -12.78 -0.76 -2.91
N VAL A 120 -13.40 -0.51 -4.06
CA VAL A 120 -13.87 0.81 -4.46
C VAL A 120 -15.40 0.80 -4.45
N ASN A 121 -16.00 1.53 -3.52
CA ASN A 121 -17.44 1.65 -3.40
C ASN A 121 -17.88 3.06 -3.80
N THR A 122 -18.35 3.23 -5.04
CA THR A 122 -18.81 4.53 -5.57
C THR A 122 -20.31 4.79 -5.32
N SER A 123 -21.02 3.86 -4.65
CA SER A 123 -22.44 4.01 -4.30
C SER A 123 -22.66 5.01 -3.16
N ALA A 124 -23.93 5.31 -2.86
CA ALA A 124 -24.35 6.20 -1.77
C ALA A 124 -23.90 5.74 -0.38
N THR A 125 -23.61 4.45 -0.19
CA THR A 125 -23.07 3.89 1.06
C THR A 125 -21.53 3.95 1.15
N GLY A 126 -20.88 4.46 0.11
CA GLY A 126 -19.43 4.61 0.01
C GLY A 126 -19.01 6.03 -0.34
N ILE A 127 -18.28 6.19 -1.44
CA ILE A 127 -17.73 7.49 -1.91
C ILE A 127 -18.87 8.41 -2.42
N ASN A 128 -19.95 7.84 -2.94
CA ASN A 128 -21.09 8.55 -3.53
C ASN A 128 -20.72 9.51 -4.69
N ALA A 129 -19.69 9.18 -5.44
CA ALA A 129 -19.21 9.94 -6.60
C ALA A 129 -18.32 9.06 -7.50
N ALA A 130 -18.10 9.49 -8.73
CA ALA A 130 -17.02 8.96 -9.55
C ALA A 130 -15.66 9.21 -8.88
N VAL A 131 -14.73 8.27 -9.04
CA VAL A 131 -13.44 8.31 -8.34
C VAL A 131 -12.29 7.93 -9.28
N THR A 132 -11.10 8.47 -9.00
CA THR A 132 -9.87 8.10 -9.71
C THR A 132 -8.95 7.30 -8.81
N ILE A 133 -8.55 6.13 -9.28
CA ILE A 133 -7.46 5.32 -8.74
C ILE A 133 -6.26 5.50 -9.65
N THR A 134 -5.22 6.17 -9.15
CA THR A 134 -4.02 6.50 -9.93
C THR A 134 -2.99 5.37 -9.75
N LEU A 135 -2.50 4.81 -10.84
CA LEU A 135 -1.46 3.77 -10.83
C LEU A 135 -0.09 4.33 -10.40
N PRO A 136 0.86 3.51 -9.93
CA PRO A 136 2.21 3.94 -9.58
C PRO A 136 2.92 4.72 -10.71
N ALA A 137 3.62 5.81 -10.38
CA ALA A 137 4.30 6.68 -11.36
C ALA A 137 5.58 6.05 -11.94
N SER A 138 6.25 5.19 -11.16
CA SER A 138 7.52 4.55 -11.55
C SER A 138 7.43 3.05 -11.26
N PRO A 139 6.59 2.31 -12.00
CA PRO A 139 6.39 0.89 -11.73
C PRO A 139 7.60 0.06 -12.18
N SER A 140 7.85 -1.02 -11.47
CA SER A 140 8.78 -2.09 -11.84
C SER A 140 8.04 -3.23 -12.54
N VAL A 141 8.73 -3.96 -13.40
CA VAL A 141 8.16 -5.17 -14.05
C VAL A 141 7.68 -6.15 -12.98
N GLY A 142 6.41 -6.55 -13.07
CA GLY A 142 5.78 -7.43 -12.12
C GLY A 142 4.99 -6.73 -11.00
N ASP A 143 5.04 -5.40 -10.88
CA ASP A 143 4.16 -4.67 -9.97
C ASP A 143 2.69 -4.90 -10.33
N GLU A 144 1.83 -5.07 -9.32
CA GLU A 144 0.42 -5.42 -9.50
C GLU A 144 -0.51 -4.50 -8.70
N VAL A 145 -1.66 -4.18 -9.30
CA VAL A 145 -2.75 -3.50 -8.62
C VAL A 145 -4.06 -4.20 -8.95
N THR A 146 -4.82 -4.57 -7.91
CA THR A 146 -6.17 -5.14 -8.04
C THR A 146 -7.20 -4.07 -7.70
N ILE A 147 -8.22 -3.91 -8.54
CA ILE A 147 -9.32 -2.96 -8.36
C ILE A 147 -10.64 -3.72 -8.46
N ILE A 148 -11.51 -3.54 -7.46
CA ILE A 148 -12.80 -4.20 -7.36
C ILE A 148 -13.88 -3.15 -7.11
N ASP A 149 -14.88 -3.07 -7.97
CA ASP A 149 -16.12 -2.33 -7.69
C ASP A 149 -16.92 -3.09 -6.61
N SER A 150 -16.65 -2.77 -5.36
CA SER A 150 -17.30 -3.39 -4.21
C SER A 150 -18.69 -2.83 -3.91
N GLY A 151 -19.05 -1.70 -4.52
CA GLY A 151 -20.36 -1.06 -4.38
C GLY A 151 -21.37 -1.48 -5.43
N ASN A 152 -20.95 -2.24 -6.46
CA ASN A 152 -21.80 -2.60 -7.61
C ASN A 152 -22.43 -1.36 -8.27
N PHE A 153 -21.67 -0.27 -8.42
CA PHE A 153 -22.22 1.02 -8.81
C PHE A 153 -21.37 1.78 -9.87
N ALA A 154 -20.32 1.14 -10.39
CA ALA A 154 -19.39 1.76 -11.34
C ALA A 154 -20.04 2.17 -12.68
N ALA A 155 -21.19 1.57 -13.04
CA ALA A 155 -21.94 1.99 -14.22
C ALA A 155 -22.58 3.38 -14.06
N SER A 156 -22.88 3.80 -12.82
CA SER A 156 -23.48 5.10 -12.52
C SER A 156 -22.41 6.13 -12.13
N ASN A 157 -21.49 5.74 -11.24
CA ASN A 157 -20.37 6.54 -10.79
C ASN A 157 -19.06 5.84 -11.17
N ASN A 158 -18.52 6.19 -12.32
CA ASN A 158 -17.38 5.48 -12.91
C ASN A 158 -16.13 5.51 -12.01
N ILE A 159 -15.34 4.44 -12.11
CA ILE A 159 -13.99 4.39 -11.54
C ILE A 159 -13.00 4.64 -12.69
N THR A 160 -12.23 5.71 -12.61
CA THR A 160 -11.14 5.99 -13.55
C THR A 160 -9.84 5.39 -13.01
N VAL A 161 -9.16 4.60 -13.83
CA VAL A 161 -7.81 4.12 -13.52
C VAL A 161 -6.82 5.03 -14.24
N GLY A 162 -6.23 5.96 -13.48
CA GLY A 162 -5.26 6.93 -13.97
C GLY A 162 -3.92 6.26 -14.26
N ARG A 163 -3.43 6.37 -15.48
CA ARG A 163 -2.20 5.72 -15.96
C ARG A 163 -0.89 6.25 -15.40
N ASN A 164 -0.92 7.48 -14.87
CA ASN A 164 0.20 8.16 -14.21
C ASN A 164 1.53 8.10 -15.02
N GLY A 165 1.45 8.40 -16.31
CA GLY A 165 2.61 8.43 -17.21
C GLY A 165 2.91 7.11 -17.95
N SER A 166 2.50 5.95 -17.41
CA SER A 166 2.66 4.65 -18.09
C SER A 166 1.47 4.36 -19.04
N ASN A 167 1.66 3.52 -20.04
CA ASN A 167 0.56 3.06 -20.88
C ASN A 167 -0.34 2.06 -20.12
N ILE A 168 -1.58 1.91 -20.56
CA ILE A 168 -2.46 0.80 -20.16
C ILE A 168 -2.82 0.02 -21.42
N ASN A 169 -2.47 -1.26 -21.47
CA ASN A 169 -2.60 -2.14 -22.65
C ASN A 169 -1.99 -1.56 -23.95
N GLY A 170 -0.92 -0.78 -23.82
CA GLY A 170 -0.24 -0.11 -24.93
C GLY A 170 -0.86 1.24 -25.34
N ALA A 171 -1.97 1.65 -24.71
CA ALA A 171 -2.61 2.94 -24.97
C ALA A 171 -2.15 4.01 -23.98
N ALA A 172 -1.86 5.21 -24.46
CA ALA A 172 -1.54 6.37 -23.64
C ALA A 172 -2.82 7.09 -23.15
N SER A 173 -3.77 6.31 -22.60
CA SER A 173 -5.05 6.80 -22.06
C SER A 173 -5.38 6.13 -20.76
N ASP A 174 -6.12 6.83 -19.90
CA ASP A 174 -6.68 6.26 -18.68
C ASP A 174 -7.76 5.22 -19.02
N LEU A 175 -7.97 4.27 -18.11
CA LEU A 175 -9.01 3.26 -18.26
C LEU A 175 -10.24 3.67 -17.45
N THR A 176 -11.40 3.69 -18.10
CA THR A 176 -12.69 3.93 -17.43
C THR A 176 -13.40 2.62 -17.15
N ILE A 177 -13.72 2.38 -15.89
CA ILE A 177 -14.57 1.27 -15.45
C ILE A 177 -15.99 1.82 -15.30
N ASN A 178 -16.86 1.36 -16.18
CA ASN A 178 -18.28 1.75 -16.26
C ASN A 178 -19.23 0.55 -16.26
N THR A 179 -18.77 -0.57 -15.69
CA THR A 179 -19.53 -1.81 -15.56
C THR A 179 -19.58 -2.19 -14.08
N ASN A 180 -20.78 -2.46 -13.59
CA ASN A 180 -20.99 -2.87 -12.21
C ASN A 180 -20.33 -4.21 -11.90
N SER A 181 -19.87 -4.36 -10.67
CA SER A 181 -19.16 -5.56 -10.18
C SER A 181 -17.85 -5.86 -10.94
N ALA A 182 -17.26 -4.88 -11.59
CA ALA A 182 -15.98 -5.06 -12.24
C ALA A 182 -14.89 -5.44 -11.21
N ALA A 183 -14.10 -6.45 -11.54
CA ALA A 183 -12.97 -6.89 -10.72
C ALA A 183 -11.84 -7.33 -11.64
N PHE A 184 -10.66 -6.74 -11.50
CA PHE A 184 -9.51 -7.09 -12.32
C PHE A 184 -8.20 -6.73 -11.62
N THR A 185 -7.12 -7.36 -12.07
CA THR A 185 -5.76 -7.05 -11.67
C THR A 185 -4.99 -6.60 -12.91
N VAL A 186 -4.26 -5.50 -12.79
CA VAL A 186 -3.27 -5.08 -13.78
C VAL A 186 -1.87 -5.37 -13.26
N VAL A 187 -0.98 -5.78 -14.17
CA VAL A 187 0.45 -6.00 -13.90
C VAL A 187 1.27 -5.14 -14.85
N PHE A 188 2.33 -4.51 -14.35
CA PHE A 188 3.23 -3.75 -15.19
C PHE A 188 4.17 -4.69 -15.93
N ALA A 189 4.03 -4.75 -17.26
CA ALA A 189 4.77 -5.67 -18.11
C ALA A 189 6.09 -5.08 -18.63
N ASN A 190 6.05 -3.85 -19.13
CA ASN A 190 7.21 -3.11 -19.67
C ASN A 190 6.78 -1.68 -20.04
N THR A 191 7.73 -0.83 -20.44
CA THR A 191 7.46 0.57 -20.78
C THR A 191 6.61 0.75 -22.05
N ALA A 192 6.68 -0.16 -23.01
CA ALA A 192 5.92 -0.06 -24.27
C ALA A 192 4.43 -0.42 -24.08
N ARG A 193 4.15 -1.53 -23.39
CA ARG A 193 2.78 -1.99 -23.11
C ARG A 193 2.20 -1.33 -21.88
N GLY A 194 3.05 -0.96 -20.90
CA GLY A 194 2.65 -0.45 -19.61
C GLY A 194 1.98 -1.52 -18.74
N TRP A 195 0.87 -1.15 -18.15
CA TRP A 195 0.01 -2.00 -17.34
C TRP A 195 -0.89 -2.87 -18.25
N VAL A 196 -0.88 -4.17 -18.04
CA VAL A 196 -1.71 -5.13 -18.80
C VAL A 196 -2.61 -5.92 -17.85
N TYR A 197 -3.75 -6.38 -18.32
CA TYR A 197 -4.62 -7.24 -17.50
C TYR A 197 -3.93 -8.56 -17.18
N LYS A 198 -3.84 -8.91 -15.90
CA LYS A 198 -3.37 -10.22 -15.44
C LYS A 198 -4.44 -11.29 -15.62
N THR A 199 -5.69 -10.90 -15.41
CA THR A 199 -6.86 -11.76 -15.63
C THR A 199 -7.82 -11.03 -16.55
N THR A 200 -7.96 -11.53 -17.77
CA THR A 200 -9.04 -11.15 -18.66
C THR A 200 -10.07 -12.28 -18.68
N LYS A 201 -11.34 -11.90 -18.65
CA LYS A 201 -12.38 -12.82 -19.09
C LYS A 201 -12.10 -13.09 -20.57
N ILE A 202 -11.63 -14.28 -20.90
CA ILE A 202 -11.62 -14.76 -22.28
C ILE A 202 -13.08 -15.08 -22.57
N SER A 203 -13.76 -14.17 -23.24
CA SER A 203 -15.10 -14.39 -23.77
C SER A 203 -15.00 -15.06 -25.11
#